data_3ac9b15c43a54a8677c326ce40f3668f
#
_entry.id   3ac9b15c43a54a8677c326ce40f3668f
#
_cell.length_a   1.000
_cell.length_b   1.000
_cell.length_c   1.000
_cell.angle_alpha   90.00
_cell.angle_beta   90.00
_cell.angle_gamma   90.00
#
_symmetry.space_group_name_H-M   'P 1'
#
loop_
_entity.id
_entity.type
_entity.pdbx_description
1 polymer ?
#
loop_
_entity_poly.entity_id
_entity_poly.type
_entity_poly.pdbx_seq_one_letter_code
_entity_poly.pdbx_strand_id
1 'polypeptide(L)'
;MITTEHIQLASNDVYVIPTKKFKTTTIVFKFVAPLDSETITSRSILSKLLTRVTKKYQTDKEMNNLLADLYGAHLFSYVNKQAHNHIMTIGIEIVNEKYLNSEFSLLEKAVQLLHEVIFNPYIESNQFNEKYTDRKSVV
;
A
#
# COMPACT_ATOMS: atom_id res chain seq x y z
N MET A 1 0.63 -4.12 27.38
CA MET A 1 1.97 -3.75 26.89
C MET A 1 2.12 -4.13 25.42
N ILE A 2 2.55 -3.19 24.59
CA ILE A 2 2.76 -3.45 23.17
C ILE A 2 4.18 -3.99 23.01
N THR A 3 4.30 -5.18 22.42
CA THR A 3 5.59 -5.79 22.10
C THR A 3 5.81 -5.77 20.61
N THR A 4 7.05 -5.62 20.17
CA THR A 4 7.42 -5.65 18.76
C THR A 4 8.25 -6.89 18.50
N GLU A 5 7.83 -7.69 17.53
CA GLU A 5 8.61 -8.84 17.07
C GLU A 5 9.30 -8.46 15.77
N HIS A 6 10.59 -8.73 15.71
CA HIS A 6 11.40 -8.45 14.51
C HIS A 6 11.77 -9.77 13.85
N ILE A 7 11.42 -9.88 12.56
CA ILE A 7 11.72 -11.04 11.74
C ILE A 7 12.51 -10.57 10.53
N GLN A 8 13.69 -11.13 10.32
CA GLN A 8 14.49 -10.80 9.15
C GLN A 8 14.28 -11.87 8.07
N LEU A 9 13.77 -11.45 6.90
CA LEU A 9 13.50 -12.31 5.76
C LEU A 9 14.34 -11.85 4.57
N ALA A 10 15.36 -12.65 4.21
CA ALA A 10 16.27 -12.33 3.10
C ALA A 10 16.84 -10.92 3.27
N SER A 11 16.50 -9.98 2.39
CA SER A 11 16.97 -8.59 2.46
C SER A 11 15.98 -7.64 3.12
N ASN A 12 14.88 -8.16 3.67
CA ASN A 12 13.81 -7.34 4.23
C ASN A 12 13.65 -7.58 5.73
N ASP A 13 13.38 -6.50 6.44
CA ASP A 13 13.04 -6.57 7.86
C ASP A 13 11.52 -6.50 8.01
N VAL A 14 10.95 -7.43 8.78
CA VAL A 14 9.52 -7.46 9.07
C VAL A 14 9.33 -7.22 10.56
N TYR A 15 8.50 -6.25 10.90
CA TYR A 15 8.16 -5.92 12.29
C TYR A 15 6.69 -6.25 12.52
N VAL A 16 6.42 -7.09 13.50
CA VAL A 16 5.07 -7.48 13.89
C VAL A 16 4.77 -6.87 15.24
N ILE A 17 3.70 -6.10 15.34
CA ILE A 17 3.27 -5.46 16.57
C ILE A 17 1.89 -6.03 16.94
N PRO A 18 1.85 -7.16 17.66
CA PRO A 18 0.55 -7.74 18.03
C PRO A 18 -0.14 -6.86 19.08
N THR A 19 -1.43 -6.64 18.87
CA THR A 19 -2.24 -5.89 19.83
C THR A 19 -3.68 -6.39 19.79
N LYS A 20 -4.33 -6.39 20.94
CA LYS A 20 -5.75 -6.73 21.07
C LYS A 20 -6.61 -5.48 21.21
N LYS A 21 -5.98 -4.32 21.19
CA LYS A 21 -6.65 -3.05 21.43
C LYS A 21 -7.53 -2.60 20.26
N PHE A 22 -7.15 -2.97 19.03
CA PHE A 22 -7.82 -2.51 17.82
C PHE A 22 -8.55 -3.66 17.11
N LYS A 23 -9.65 -3.32 16.44
CA LYS A 23 -10.43 -4.27 15.65
C LYS A 23 -9.93 -4.40 14.21
N THR A 24 -8.87 -3.68 13.87
CA THR A 24 -8.29 -3.66 12.54
C THR A 24 -6.85 -4.15 12.55
N THR A 25 -6.40 -4.61 11.39
CA THR A 25 -5.01 -4.98 11.16
C THR A 25 -4.48 -4.09 10.04
N THR A 26 -3.33 -3.50 10.25
CA THR A 26 -2.68 -2.63 9.26
C THR A 26 -1.40 -3.27 8.79
N ILE A 27 -1.23 -3.37 7.48
CA ILE A 27 -0.02 -3.89 6.84
C ILE A 27 0.59 -2.77 6.02
N VAL A 28 1.84 -2.45 6.28
CA VAL A 28 2.53 -1.37 5.55
C VAL A 28 3.86 -1.83 5.01
N PHE A 29 4.21 -1.31 3.83
CA PHE A 29 5.56 -1.37 3.28
C PHE A 29 6.15 0.03 3.30
N LYS A 30 7.37 0.14 3.78
CA LYS A 30 8.09 1.41 3.81
C LYS A 30 9.34 1.32 2.94
N PHE A 31 9.46 2.29 2.04
CA PHE A 31 10.61 2.40 1.14
C PHE A 31 11.40 3.64 1.56
N VAL A 32 12.65 3.44 1.92
CA VAL A 32 13.53 4.51 2.37
C VAL A 32 14.55 4.81 1.29
N ALA A 33 14.65 6.07 0.91
CA ALA A 33 15.62 6.52 -0.09
C ALA A 33 16.21 7.86 0.35
N PRO A 34 17.44 8.19 -0.12
CA PRO A 34 18.00 9.51 0.16
C PRO A 34 17.09 10.62 -0.36
N LEU A 35 17.02 11.71 0.38
CA LEU A 35 16.24 12.87 -0.01
C LEU A 35 16.93 13.57 -1.18
N ASP A 36 16.24 13.68 -2.31
CA ASP A 36 16.73 14.27 -3.53
C ASP A 36 15.66 15.18 -4.10
N SER A 37 15.98 16.46 -4.27
CA SER A 37 15.05 17.46 -4.77
C SER A 37 14.52 17.14 -6.17
N GLU A 38 15.28 16.42 -6.99
CA GLU A 38 14.85 16.06 -8.34
C GLU A 38 13.81 14.94 -8.34
N THR A 39 13.80 14.09 -7.32
CA THR A 39 12.94 12.91 -7.28
C THR A 39 11.79 13.00 -6.28
N ILE A 40 11.75 14.03 -5.43
CA ILE A 40 10.70 14.17 -4.41
C ILE A 40 9.30 14.18 -5.03
N THR A 41 9.08 15.02 -6.05
CA THR A 41 7.78 15.15 -6.71
C THR A 41 7.40 13.85 -7.42
N SER A 42 8.36 13.24 -8.11
CA SER A 42 8.13 11.98 -8.82
C SER A 42 7.73 10.85 -7.86
N ARG A 43 8.39 10.74 -6.71
CA ARG A 43 8.03 9.74 -5.69
C ARG A 43 6.66 9.99 -5.10
N SER A 44 6.30 11.24 -4.87
CA SER A 44 4.98 11.59 -4.35
C SER A 44 3.87 11.22 -5.33
N ILE A 45 4.07 11.51 -6.61
CA ILE A 45 3.13 11.13 -7.66
C ILE A 45 3.06 9.61 -7.78
N LEU A 46 4.21 8.93 -7.78
CA LEU A 46 4.27 7.48 -7.87
C LEU A 46 3.48 6.80 -6.75
N SER A 47 3.65 7.26 -5.51
CA SER A 47 2.94 6.66 -4.38
C SER A 47 1.42 6.74 -4.57
N LYS A 48 0.92 7.84 -5.11
CA LYS A 48 -0.52 8.02 -5.36
C LYS A 48 -1.01 7.15 -6.52
N LEU A 49 -0.21 7.02 -7.57
CA LEU A 49 -0.57 6.20 -8.73
C LEU A 49 -0.60 4.72 -8.39
N LEU A 50 0.35 4.24 -7.59
CA LEU A 50 0.43 2.83 -7.23
C LEU A 50 -0.81 2.33 -6.49
N THR A 51 -1.40 3.17 -5.63
CA THR A 51 -2.59 2.78 -4.86
C THR A 51 -3.90 3.00 -5.61
N ARG A 52 -3.85 3.60 -6.79
CA ARG A 52 -5.06 3.92 -7.54
C ARG A 52 -5.53 2.78 -8.44
N VAL A 53 -4.62 2.24 -9.25
CA VAL A 53 -4.91 1.14 -10.16
C VAL A 53 -3.70 0.22 -10.27
N THR A 54 -3.95 -1.04 -10.62
CA THR A 54 -2.91 -2.02 -10.86
C THR A 54 -3.11 -2.68 -12.22
N LYS A 55 -2.16 -3.51 -12.64
CA LYS A 55 -2.28 -4.28 -13.88
C LYS A 55 -3.53 -5.15 -13.88
N LYS A 56 -3.90 -5.72 -12.75
CA LYS A 56 -5.06 -6.58 -12.60
C LYS A 56 -6.36 -5.78 -12.43
N TYR A 57 -6.29 -4.62 -11.77
CA TYR A 57 -7.42 -3.76 -11.46
C TYR A 57 -7.18 -2.38 -12.09
N GLN A 58 -7.54 -2.27 -13.37
CA GLN A 58 -7.10 -1.15 -14.22
C GLN A 58 -7.98 0.10 -14.13
N THR A 59 -9.13 0.02 -13.46
CA THR A 59 -10.01 1.17 -13.30
C THR A 59 -10.29 1.44 -11.83
N ASP A 60 -10.65 2.68 -11.52
CA ASP A 60 -11.06 3.07 -10.16
C ASP A 60 -12.23 2.21 -9.69
N LYS A 61 -13.16 1.89 -10.59
CA LYS A 61 -14.32 1.06 -10.28
C LYS A 61 -13.91 -0.36 -9.87
N GLU A 62 -13.01 -0.97 -10.63
CA GLU A 62 -12.51 -2.32 -10.33
C GLU A 62 -11.80 -2.34 -8.97
N MET A 63 -10.95 -1.36 -8.72
CA MET A 63 -10.23 -1.26 -7.45
C MET A 63 -11.19 -1.03 -6.28
N ASN A 64 -12.15 -0.13 -6.43
CA ASN A 64 -13.12 0.16 -5.38
C ASN A 64 -14.02 -1.05 -5.10
N ASN A 65 -14.42 -1.79 -6.13
CA ASN A 65 -15.21 -3.01 -5.95
C ASN A 65 -14.41 -4.07 -5.19
N LEU A 66 -13.13 -4.22 -5.51
CA LEU A 66 -12.25 -5.15 -4.80
C LEU A 66 -12.14 -4.79 -3.32
N LEU A 67 -11.90 -3.50 -3.03
CA LEU A 67 -11.77 -3.05 -1.64
C LEU A 67 -13.09 -3.24 -0.85
N ALA A 68 -14.23 -3.05 -1.50
CA ALA A 68 -15.52 -3.33 -0.91
C ALA A 68 -15.69 -4.82 -0.62
N ASP A 69 -15.26 -5.68 -1.54
CA ASP A 69 -15.29 -7.14 -1.35
C ASP A 69 -14.36 -7.59 -0.22
N LEU A 70 -13.37 -6.80 0.12
CA LEU A 70 -12.48 -7.02 1.26
C LEU A 70 -13.01 -6.32 2.53
N TYR A 71 -14.33 -6.25 2.66
CA TYR A 71 -15.02 -5.68 3.82
C TYR A 71 -14.67 -4.22 4.08
N GLY A 72 -14.57 -3.44 3.00
CA GLY A 72 -14.26 -2.03 3.11
C GLY A 72 -12.81 -1.74 3.48
N ALA A 73 -11.88 -2.56 3.01
CA ALA A 73 -10.46 -2.34 3.23
C ALA A 73 -10.04 -0.95 2.75
N HIS A 74 -9.12 -0.34 3.47
CA HIS A 74 -8.60 0.98 3.15
C HIS A 74 -7.16 0.86 2.64
N LEU A 75 -6.96 1.18 1.37
CA LEU A 75 -5.64 1.21 0.73
C LEU A 75 -5.15 2.65 0.74
N PHE A 76 -3.93 2.89 1.23
CA PHE A 76 -3.41 4.24 1.39
C PHE A 76 -1.93 4.32 1.03
N SER A 77 -1.50 5.53 0.73
CA SER A 77 -0.08 5.83 0.52
C SER A 77 0.21 7.25 0.96
N TYR A 78 1.42 7.47 1.43
CA TYR A 78 1.91 8.80 1.72
C TYR A 78 3.43 8.81 1.66
N VAL A 79 4.00 10.01 1.56
CA VAL A 79 5.44 10.21 1.61
C VAL A 79 5.74 11.25 2.69
N ASN A 80 6.85 11.07 3.39
CA ASN A 80 7.31 12.02 4.38
C ASN A 80 8.82 12.07 4.41
N LYS A 81 9.35 13.10 5.05
CA LYS A 81 10.77 13.28 5.26
C LYS A 81 11.12 12.85 6.67
N GLN A 82 12.24 12.16 6.82
CA GLN A 82 12.77 11.83 8.13
C GLN A 82 14.30 11.99 8.07
N ALA A 83 14.83 13.00 8.75
CA ALA A 83 16.22 13.41 8.64
C ALA A 83 16.59 13.69 7.18
N HIS A 84 17.56 12.98 6.61
CA HIS A 84 17.99 13.14 5.22
C HIS A 84 17.35 12.10 4.29
N ASN A 85 16.31 11.40 4.75
CA ASN A 85 15.66 10.35 3.98
C ASN A 85 14.25 10.74 3.57
N HIS A 86 13.84 10.21 2.43
CA HIS A 86 12.49 10.31 1.92
C HIS A 86 11.86 8.93 2.08
N ILE A 87 10.76 8.86 2.80
CA ILE A 87 10.09 7.59 3.11
C ILE A 87 8.74 7.55 2.41
N MET A 88 8.56 6.53 1.55
CA MET A 88 7.29 6.25 0.90
C MET A 88 6.64 5.08 1.63
N THR A 89 5.42 5.30 2.11
CA THR A 89 4.65 4.28 2.81
C THR A 89 3.45 3.89 1.97
N ILE A 90 3.27 2.59 1.74
CA ILE A 90 2.11 2.03 1.06
C ILE A 90 1.52 0.98 1.99
N GLY A 91 0.25 1.09 2.29
CA GLY A 91 -0.37 0.18 3.25
C GLY A 91 -1.82 -0.10 3.00
N ILE A 92 -2.32 -1.11 3.69
CA ILE A 92 -3.72 -1.50 3.67
C ILE A 92 -4.18 -1.78 5.11
N GLU A 93 -5.37 -1.27 5.43
CA GLU A 93 -6.01 -1.53 6.71
C GLU A 93 -7.24 -2.40 6.48
N ILE A 94 -7.35 -3.49 7.21
CA ILE A 94 -8.43 -4.45 7.10
C ILE A 94 -9.05 -4.71 8.47
N VAL A 95 -10.30 -5.18 8.47
CA VAL A 95 -10.97 -5.68 9.68
C VAL A 95 -10.28 -6.96 10.13
N ASN A 96 -10.10 -7.13 11.44
CA ASN A 96 -9.53 -8.34 11.97
C ASN A 96 -10.46 -9.53 11.70
N GLU A 97 -9.91 -10.61 11.13
CA GLU A 97 -10.66 -11.79 10.70
C GLU A 97 -11.49 -12.44 11.82
N LYS A 98 -11.08 -12.31 13.06
CA LYS A 98 -11.81 -12.89 14.19
C LYS A 98 -13.23 -12.32 14.35
N TYR A 99 -13.51 -11.17 13.72
CA TYR A 99 -14.85 -10.55 13.74
C TYR A 99 -15.69 -10.95 12.52
N LEU A 100 -15.17 -11.82 11.66
CA LEU A 100 -15.83 -12.24 10.42
C LEU A 100 -16.15 -13.72 10.46
N ASN A 101 -17.34 -14.09 9.97
CA ASN A 101 -17.73 -15.48 9.79
C ASN A 101 -17.41 -15.91 8.36
N SER A 102 -16.15 -15.79 7.97
CA SER A 102 -15.71 -16.08 6.61
C SER A 102 -14.71 -17.23 6.62
N GLU A 103 -14.82 -18.10 5.63
CA GLU A 103 -13.88 -19.21 5.44
C GLU A 103 -12.62 -18.77 4.70
N PHE A 104 -12.61 -17.60 4.08
CA PHE A 104 -11.44 -17.14 3.38
C PHE A 104 -10.56 -16.23 4.26
N SER A 105 -9.26 -16.26 4.00
CA SER A 105 -8.30 -15.43 4.74
C SER A 105 -8.30 -14.01 4.18
N LEU A 106 -8.86 -13.08 4.94
CA LEU A 106 -8.84 -11.66 4.57
C LEU A 106 -7.41 -11.11 4.58
N LEU A 107 -6.61 -11.54 5.57
CA LEU A 107 -5.20 -11.15 5.65
C LEU A 107 -4.43 -11.57 4.40
N GLU A 108 -4.61 -12.80 3.95
CA GLU A 108 -3.94 -13.30 2.74
C GLU A 108 -4.35 -12.48 1.51
N LYS A 109 -5.64 -12.18 1.37
CA LYS A 109 -6.15 -11.37 0.25
C LYS A 109 -5.58 -9.94 0.29
N ALA A 110 -5.47 -9.36 1.48
CA ALA A 110 -4.88 -8.03 1.64
C ALA A 110 -3.41 -8.01 1.26
N VAL A 111 -2.66 -9.03 1.67
CA VAL A 111 -1.23 -9.15 1.32
C VAL A 111 -1.08 -9.33 -0.20
N GLN A 112 -1.93 -10.13 -0.83
CA GLN A 112 -1.92 -10.31 -2.28
C GLN A 112 -2.20 -9.00 -3.03
N LEU A 113 -3.17 -8.21 -2.55
CA LEU A 113 -3.46 -6.92 -3.16
C LEU A 113 -2.29 -5.96 -3.00
N LEU A 114 -1.69 -5.92 -1.84
CA LEU A 114 -0.54 -5.06 -1.58
C LEU A 114 0.64 -5.44 -2.48
N HIS A 115 0.84 -6.73 -2.71
CA HIS A 115 1.83 -7.23 -3.66
C HIS A 115 1.53 -6.74 -5.08
N GLU A 116 0.28 -6.81 -5.53
CA GLU A 116 -0.12 -6.30 -6.85
C GLU A 116 0.13 -4.80 -6.98
N VAL A 117 -0.20 -4.04 -5.96
CA VAL A 117 0.02 -2.59 -5.94
C VAL A 117 1.49 -2.24 -6.12
N ILE A 118 2.37 -2.96 -5.44
CA ILE A 118 3.80 -2.65 -5.41
C ILE A 118 4.53 -3.21 -6.63
N PHE A 119 4.25 -4.46 -7.01
CA PHE A 119 5.04 -5.16 -8.02
C PHE A 119 4.38 -5.25 -9.40
N ASN A 120 3.07 -5.02 -9.49
CA ASN A 120 2.34 -5.10 -10.77
C ASN A 120 1.51 -3.84 -11.02
N PRO A 121 2.15 -2.66 -11.11
CA PRO A 121 1.42 -1.43 -11.41
C PRO A 121 0.89 -1.44 -12.85
N TYR A 122 -0.16 -0.66 -13.08
CA TYR A 122 -0.69 -0.48 -14.42
C TYR A 122 0.23 0.46 -15.22
N ILE A 123 1.02 -0.14 -16.10
CA ILE A 123 1.97 0.57 -16.95
C ILE A 123 1.59 0.33 -18.41
N GLU A 124 1.39 1.40 -19.15
CA GLU A 124 1.10 1.37 -20.57
C GLU A 124 2.33 1.87 -21.34
N SER A 125 2.90 1.01 -22.22
CA SER A 125 4.12 1.34 -23.01
C SER A 125 5.29 1.79 -22.11
N ASN A 126 5.50 1.11 -20.98
CA ASN A 126 6.54 1.42 -19.99
C ASN A 126 6.32 2.77 -19.28
N GLN A 127 5.11 3.32 -19.33
CA GLN A 127 4.74 4.56 -18.64
C GLN A 127 3.40 4.37 -17.95
N PHE A 128 3.17 5.14 -16.88
CA PHE A 128 1.86 5.15 -16.24
C PHE A 128 0.83 5.77 -17.17
N ASN A 129 -0.43 5.32 -17.03
CA ASN A 129 -1.53 5.83 -17.83
C ASN A 129 -1.65 7.35 -17.64
N GLU A 130 -1.57 8.12 -18.74
CA GLU A 130 -1.58 9.58 -18.72
C GLU A 130 -2.79 10.18 -18.03
N LYS A 131 -3.95 9.54 -18.17
CA LYS A 131 -5.20 9.98 -17.53
C LYS A 131 -5.04 10.14 -16.03
N TYR A 132 -4.35 9.21 -15.37
CA TYR A 132 -4.14 9.25 -13.92
C TYR A 132 -2.99 10.17 -13.54
N THR A 133 -1.95 10.21 -14.37
CA THR A 133 -0.79 11.08 -14.15
C THR A 133 -1.19 12.55 -14.22
N ASP A 134 -1.96 12.95 -15.24
CA ASP A 134 -2.41 14.32 -15.42
C ASP A 134 -3.27 14.78 -14.24
N ARG A 135 -4.17 13.94 -13.77
CA ARG A 135 -5.02 14.25 -12.61
C ARG A 135 -4.21 14.49 -11.34
N LYS A 136 -3.08 13.82 -11.19
CA LYS A 136 -2.22 13.98 -10.01
C LYS A 136 -1.31 15.18 -10.13
N SER A 137 -0.89 15.54 -11.34
CA SER A 137 0.00 16.69 -11.55
C SER A 137 -0.71 18.02 -11.39
N VAL A 138 -2.03 18.08 -11.57
CA VAL A 138 -2.83 19.31 -11.42
C VAL A 138 -3.10 19.63 -9.95
N VAL A 139 -3.00 18.67 -9.07
CA VAL A 139 -3.20 18.86 -7.64
C VAL A 139 -1.85 19.07 -6.97
#